data_6d57430e82fa543d31f7f1ba99566e7f
#
_entry.id   6d57430e82fa543d31f7f1ba99566e7f
#
_cell.length_a   1.000
_cell.length_b   1.000
_cell.length_c   1.000
_cell.angle_alpha   90.00
_cell.angle_beta   90.00
_cell.angle_gamma   90.00
#
_symmetry.space_group_name_H-M   'P 1'
#
loop_
_entity.id
_entity.type
_entity.pdbx_description
1 polymer ?
#
loop_
_entity_poly.entity_id
_entity_poly.type
_entity_poly.pdbx_seq_one_letter_code
_entity_poly.pdbx_strand_id
1 'polypeptide(L)'
;MIKGISFQNSVAHEKTDVFRDKVQYNAFIKNELAYARNVPADVNGDAKAGRIRAINSVIEKYKPLENIETAVLIDIMISFRNIEAFKEMLDFIKQMPRYVFETVMVQEQYAFVLNRNGGKAKPTDEVMINEAEAVLRKLETEGKASSETYGIWGRIYKDKFDRAYKSGNTGEAKGQLKKALKYYEKGFEFDPRDAYPGVNYVTCLELLGERQKALRLLPAVEYAVKAKMNRKAPDYWDYATLLELAVIENRFAEAEEFLNEAKPLAIESWMFDTTKGNLNLIMNFRNERNEDIDPIKELILSLG
;
A
#
# COMPACT_ATOMS: atom_id res chain seq x y z
N MET A 1 -15.05 47.87 36.09
CA MET A 1 -14.01 47.05 35.45
C MET A 1 -14.26 45.52 35.52
N ILE A 2 -15.50 45.06 35.65
CA ILE A 2 -15.85 43.61 35.79
C ILE A 2 -16.68 43.08 34.62
N LYS A 3 -17.30 43.97 33.79
CA LYS A 3 -18.16 43.52 32.66
C LYS A 3 -17.38 43.01 31.42
N GLY A 4 -16.11 43.38 31.25
CA GLY A 4 -15.32 42.95 30.09
C GLY A 4 -14.77 41.51 30.19
N ILE A 5 -14.51 41.02 31.41
CA ILE A 5 -13.97 39.66 31.66
C ILE A 5 -15.04 38.59 31.43
N SER A 6 -16.30 38.91 31.76
CA SER A 6 -17.45 38.01 31.58
C SER A 6 -17.76 37.75 30.08
N PHE A 7 -17.61 38.77 29.23
CA PHE A 7 -17.86 38.62 27.79
C PHE A 7 -16.78 37.82 27.07
N GLN A 8 -15.52 38.04 27.41
CA GLN A 8 -14.42 37.25 26.84
C GLN A 8 -14.47 35.78 27.26
N ASN A 9 -14.90 35.49 28.50
CA ASN A 9 -15.06 34.12 28.96
C ASN A 9 -16.22 33.41 28.27
N SER A 10 -17.36 34.08 27.98
CA SER A 10 -18.48 33.46 27.27
C SER A 10 -18.12 33.07 25.84
N VAL A 11 -17.41 33.94 25.09
CA VAL A 11 -16.94 33.65 23.73
C VAL A 11 -15.89 32.51 23.72
N ALA A 12 -15.03 32.46 24.75
CA ALA A 12 -14.08 31.35 24.88
C ALA A 12 -14.78 30.01 25.18
N HIS A 13 -15.82 30.04 26.02
CA HIS A 13 -16.64 28.86 26.32
C HIS A 13 -17.39 28.34 25.08
N GLU A 14 -18.08 29.23 24.33
CA GLU A 14 -18.75 28.81 23.08
C GLU A 14 -17.79 28.17 22.07
N LYS A 15 -16.61 28.75 21.87
CA LYS A 15 -15.60 28.17 20.99
C LYS A 15 -15.10 26.79 21.50
N THR A 16 -14.97 26.64 22.81
CA THR A 16 -14.55 25.39 23.44
C THR A 16 -15.63 24.31 23.30
N ASP A 17 -16.90 24.68 23.44
CA ASP A 17 -18.03 23.74 23.30
C ASP A 17 -18.17 23.28 21.84
N VAL A 18 -18.13 24.21 20.88
CA VAL A 18 -18.13 23.85 19.44
C VAL A 18 -16.95 22.92 19.08
N PHE A 19 -15.77 23.17 19.64
CA PHE A 19 -14.61 22.29 19.42
C PHE A 19 -14.84 20.91 20.06
N ARG A 20 -15.37 20.86 21.28
CA ARG A 20 -15.68 19.60 21.98
C ARG A 20 -16.71 18.79 21.23
N ASP A 21 -17.77 19.40 20.74
CA ASP A 21 -18.83 18.77 19.98
C ASP A 21 -18.27 18.17 18.68
N LYS A 22 -17.39 18.91 17.99
CA LYS A 22 -16.73 18.42 16.77
C LYS A 22 -15.81 17.24 17.05
N VAL A 23 -15.04 17.28 18.15
CA VAL A 23 -14.17 16.16 18.56
C VAL A 23 -15.01 14.92 18.90
N GLN A 24 -16.12 15.09 19.62
CA GLN A 24 -17.03 13.99 19.93
C GLN A 24 -17.68 13.41 18.67
N TYR A 25 -18.14 14.27 17.75
CA TYR A 25 -18.71 13.87 16.48
C TYR A 25 -17.74 12.98 15.69
N ASN A 26 -16.48 13.40 15.51
CA ASN A 26 -15.49 12.62 14.82
C ASN A 26 -15.12 11.31 15.58
N ALA A 27 -15.14 11.32 16.91
CA ALA A 27 -14.93 10.11 17.71
C ALA A 27 -16.05 9.08 17.49
N PHE A 28 -17.31 9.50 17.38
CA PHE A 28 -18.43 8.62 17.05
C PHE A 28 -18.26 7.97 15.68
N ILE A 29 -17.90 8.76 14.65
CA ILE A 29 -17.64 8.22 13.30
C ILE A 29 -16.53 7.18 13.34
N LYS A 30 -15.41 7.45 14.02
CA LYS A 30 -14.29 6.51 14.16
C LYS A 30 -14.69 5.21 14.85
N ASN A 31 -15.51 5.27 15.88
CA ASN A 31 -15.99 4.09 16.58
C ASN A 31 -16.91 3.24 15.69
N GLU A 32 -17.86 3.87 14.97
CA GLU A 32 -18.71 3.14 14.03
C GLU A 32 -17.90 2.54 12.86
N LEU A 33 -16.90 3.27 12.39
CA LEU A 33 -15.99 2.77 11.35
C LEU A 33 -15.15 1.58 11.84
N ALA A 34 -14.67 1.62 13.09
CA ALA A 34 -13.97 0.50 13.71
C ALA A 34 -14.85 -0.75 13.79
N TYR A 35 -16.14 -0.59 14.13
CA TYR A 35 -17.12 -1.66 14.09
C TYR A 35 -17.34 -2.17 12.66
N ALA A 36 -17.55 -1.26 11.70
CA ALA A 36 -17.81 -1.61 10.30
C ALA A 36 -16.68 -2.45 9.66
N ARG A 37 -15.42 -2.19 10.04
CA ARG A 37 -14.25 -2.96 9.59
C ARG A 37 -14.24 -4.41 10.08
N ASN A 38 -14.91 -4.68 11.20
CA ASN A 38 -14.92 -5.97 11.88
C ASN A 38 -16.25 -6.71 11.74
N VAL A 39 -17.17 -6.22 10.88
CA VAL A 39 -18.44 -6.93 10.61
C VAL A 39 -18.12 -8.32 10.08
N PRO A 40 -18.69 -9.38 10.68
CA PRO A 40 -18.50 -10.76 10.20
C PRO A 40 -19.10 -10.94 8.80
N ALA A 41 -18.85 -12.11 8.21
CA ALA A 41 -19.47 -12.50 6.94
C ALA A 41 -21.00 -12.35 7.01
N ASP A 42 -21.58 -11.92 5.89
CA ASP A 42 -23.02 -11.81 5.75
C ASP A 42 -23.71 -13.20 5.67
N VAL A 43 -25.02 -13.20 5.52
CA VAL A 43 -25.83 -14.43 5.39
C VAL A 43 -25.41 -15.34 4.21
N ASN A 44 -24.68 -14.77 3.24
CA ASN A 44 -24.14 -15.51 2.09
C ASN A 44 -22.67 -15.92 2.29
N GLY A 45 -22.09 -15.67 3.47
CA GLY A 45 -20.69 -15.96 3.79
C GLY A 45 -19.67 -14.96 3.23
N ASP A 46 -20.12 -13.83 2.65
CA ASP A 46 -19.23 -12.79 2.09
C ASP A 46 -18.93 -11.70 3.13
N ALA A 47 -17.80 -11.85 3.80
CA ALA A 47 -17.32 -10.88 4.79
C ALA A 47 -16.99 -9.52 4.15
N LYS A 48 -16.46 -9.51 2.93
CA LYS A 48 -16.08 -8.27 2.22
C LYS A 48 -17.31 -7.45 1.86
N ALA A 49 -18.34 -8.07 1.29
CA ALA A 49 -19.58 -7.40 0.97
C ALA A 49 -20.28 -6.85 2.23
N GLY A 50 -20.25 -7.58 3.35
CA GLY A 50 -20.75 -7.12 4.63
C GLY A 50 -20.05 -5.86 5.13
N ARG A 51 -18.69 -5.86 5.11
CA ARG A 51 -17.87 -4.71 5.52
C ARG A 51 -18.08 -3.50 4.60
N ILE A 52 -18.18 -3.69 3.28
CA ILE A 52 -18.48 -2.60 2.32
C ILE A 52 -19.82 -1.94 2.67
N ARG A 53 -20.87 -2.73 2.89
CA ARG A 53 -22.19 -2.19 3.26
C ARG A 53 -22.14 -1.41 4.57
N ALA A 54 -21.43 -1.93 5.58
CA ALA A 54 -21.30 -1.27 6.87
C ALA A 54 -20.53 0.06 6.76
N ILE A 55 -19.42 0.12 6.02
CA ILE A 55 -18.65 1.35 5.77
C ILE A 55 -19.52 2.38 5.02
N ASN A 56 -20.24 1.95 3.98
CA ASN A 56 -21.14 2.84 3.24
C ASN A 56 -22.27 3.37 4.12
N SER A 57 -22.82 2.58 5.04
CA SER A 57 -23.82 3.03 6.00
C SER A 57 -23.27 4.13 6.92
N VAL A 58 -22.02 4.02 7.36
CA VAL A 58 -21.36 5.09 8.13
C VAL A 58 -21.25 6.37 7.29
N ILE A 59 -20.80 6.25 6.03
CA ILE A 59 -20.67 7.41 5.13
C ILE A 59 -22.03 8.11 4.96
N GLU A 60 -23.10 7.38 4.63
CA GLU A 60 -24.42 7.95 4.41
C GLU A 60 -24.98 8.63 5.66
N LYS A 61 -24.78 8.04 6.84
CA LYS A 61 -25.24 8.58 8.12
C LYS A 61 -24.62 9.94 8.46
N TYR A 62 -23.38 10.17 8.06
CA TYR A 62 -22.59 11.34 8.46
C TYR A 62 -22.38 12.37 7.34
N LYS A 63 -23.06 12.24 6.21
CA LYS A 63 -23.07 13.28 5.17
C LYS A 63 -23.66 14.60 5.70
N PRO A 64 -23.21 15.74 5.18
CA PRO A 64 -22.26 15.92 4.08
C PRO A 64 -20.80 15.76 4.54
N LEU A 65 -19.92 15.30 3.60
CA LEU A 65 -18.51 14.98 3.90
C LEU A 65 -17.68 16.19 4.35
N GLU A 66 -18.11 17.40 3.99
CA GLU A 66 -17.48 18.67 4.40
C GLU A 66 -17.47 18.90 5.91
N ASN A 67 -18.39 18.25 6.63
CA ASN A 67 -18.47 18.35 8.09
C ASN A 67 -17.55 17.37 8.81
N ILE A 68 -16.94 16.41 8.08
CA ILE A 68 -16.07 15.37 8.61
C ILE A 68 -14.62 15.85 8.56
N GLU A 69 -13.85 15.60 9.61
CA GLU A 69 -12.42 15.90 9.62
C GLU A 69 -11.66 15.12 8.55
N THR A 70 -10.67 15.78 7.96
CA THR A 70 -9.79 15.18 6.95
C THR A 70 -9.21 13.83 7.39
N ALA A 71 -8.77 13.72 8.64
CA ALA A 71 -8.22 12.48 9.18
C ALA A 71 -9.24 11.33 9.19
N VAL A 72 -10.53 11.62 9.43
CA VAL A 72 -11.60 10.60 9.41
C VAL A 72 -11.93 10.20 7.97
N LEU A 73 -11.96 11.15 7.03
CA LEU A 73 -12.15 10.86 5.61
C LEU A 73 -11.02 9.96 5.07
N ILE A 74 -9.78 10.25 5.45
CA ILE A 74 -8.63 9.40 5.12
C ILE A 74 -8.80 8.00 5.75
N ASP A 75 -9.27 7.92 6.98
CA ASP A 75 -9.50 6.65 7.68
C ASP A 75 -10.57 5.78 7.00
N ILE A 76 -11.65 6.40 6.49
CA ILE A 76 -12.65 5.73 5.65
C ILE A 76 -12.02 5.20 4.36
N MET A 77 -11.25 6.02 3.66
CA MET A 77 -10.54 5.64 2.42
C MET A 77 -9.62 4.44 2.65
N ILE A 78 -8.81 4.48 3.71
CA ILE A 78 -7.90 3.37 4.06
C ILE A 78 -8.68 2.12 4.49
N SER A 79 -9.88 2.26 5.04
CA SER A 79 -10.74 1.10 5.36
C SER A 79 -11.14 0.33 4.12
N PHE A 80 -11.52 1.01 3.04
CA PHE A 80 -11.77 0.35 1.74
C PHE A 80 -10.50 -0.27 1.15
N ARG A 81 -9.34 0.40 1.29
CA ARG A 81 -8.05 -0.14 0.84
C ARG A 81 -7.73 -1.47 1.53
N ASN A 82 -7.91 -1.54 2.85
CA ASN A 82 -7.55 -2.70 3.66
C ASN A 82 -8.37 -3.96 3.33
N ILE A 83 -9.62 -3.79 2.91
CA ILE A 83 -10.49 -4.89 2.45
C ILE A 83 -10.45 -5.06 0.92
N GLU A 84 -9.51 -4.42 0.24
CA GLU A 84 -9.38 -4.42 -1.24
C GLU A 84 -10.66 -4.00 -2.00
N ALA A 85 -11.52 -3.20 -1.41
CA ALA A 85 -12.71 -2.63 -2.05
C ALA A 85 -12.32 -1.42 -2.93
N PHE A 86 -11.53 -1.68 -3.97
CA PHE A 86 -10.88 -0.63 -4.75
C PHE A 86 -11.87 0.19 -5.59
N LYS A 87 -12.99 -0.39 -6.02
CA LYS A 87 -14.05 0.34 -6.71
C LYS A 87 -14.68 1.36 -5.77
N GLU A 88 -15.10 0.90 -4.60
CA GLU A 88 -15.73 1.72 -3.56
C GLU A 88 -14.77 2.80 -3.06
N MET A 89 -13.48 2.47 -2.91
CA MET A 89 -12.43 3.42 -2.58
C MET A 89 -12.34 4.55 -3.61
N LEU A 90 -12.34 4.20 -4.90
CA LEU A 90 -12.29 5.18 -5.99
C LEU A 90 -13.52 6.09 -5.99
N ASP A 91 -14.72 5.49 -5.85
CA ASP A 91 -15.98 6.20 -5.82
C ASP A 91 -16.07 7.15 -4.61
N PHE A 92 -15.52 6.73 -3.47
CA PHE A 92 -15.45 7.56 -2.27
C PHE A 92 -14.46 8.73 -2.43
N ILE A 93 -13.25 8.48 -2.97
CA ILE A 93 -12.25 9.54 -3.22
C ILE A 93 -12.82 10.64 -4.11
N LYS A 94 -13.59 10.28 -5.13
CA LYS A 94 -14.24 11.24 -6.06
C LYS A 94 -15.31 12.12 -5.39
N GLN A 95 -15.83 11.69 -4.23
CA GLN A 95 -16.82 12.46 -3.45
C GLN A 95 -16.16 13.34 -2.36
N MET A 96 -14.85 13.20 -2.15
CA MET A 96 -14.16 13.97 -1.10
C MET A 96 -14.18 15.48 -1.39
N PRO A 97 -14.28 16.32 -0.35
CA PRO A 97 -14.10 17.76 -0.49
C PRO A 97 -12.77 18.06 -1.20
N ARG A 98 -12.78 19.08 -2.06
CA ARG A 98 -11.63 19.43 -2.90
C ARG A 98 -10.33 19.63 -2.10
N TYR A 99 -10.41 20.31 -0.96
CA TYR A 99 -9.24 20.54 -0.10
C TYR A 99 -8.64 19.26 0.50
N VAL A 100 -9.44 18.20 0.66
CA VAL A 100 -8.96 16.87 1.08
C VAL A 100 -8.35 16.13 -0.12
N PHE A 101 -9.08 16.12 -1.24
CA PHE A 101 -8.64 15.47 -2.49
C PHE A 101 -7.28 16.01 -2.97
N GLU A 102 -7.00 17.30 -2.82
CA GLU A 102 -5.74 17.94 -3.24
C GLU A 102 -4.55 17.65 -2.31
N THR A 103 -4.74 16.95 -1.19
CA THR A 103 -3.62 16.54 -0.33
C THR A 103 -2.76 15.47 -1.00
N VAL A 104 -1.44 15.51 -0.77
CA VAL A 104 -0.48 14.56 -1.37
C VAL A 104 -0.91 13.13 -1.10
N MET A 105 -1.21 12.79 0.15
CA MET A 105 -1.61 11.45 0.55
C MET A 105 -2.83 10.95 -0.23
N VAL A 106 -3.87 11.77 -0.39
CA VAL A 106 -5.08 11.37 -1.13
C VAL A 106 -4.80 11.23 -2.62
N GLN A 107 -3.97 12.10 -3.21
CA GLN A 107 -3.52 11.99 -4.60
C GLN A 107 -2.72 10.70 -4.84
N GLU A 108 -1.84 10.32 -3.93
CA GLU A 108 -1.11 9.05 -3.98
C GLU A 108 -2.07 7.85 -3.92
N GLN A 109 -3.04 7.87 -3.00
CA GLN A 109 -4.04 6.82 -2.89
C GLN A 109 -4.99 6.78 -4.09
N TYR A 110 -5.28 7.93 -4.70
CA TYR A 110 -6.05 8.01 -5.95
C TYR A 110 -5.29 7.34 -7.10
N ALA A 111 -4.00 7.65 -7.28
CA ALA A 111 -3.17 6.98 -8.27
C ALA A 111 -3.07 5.47 -8.02
N PHE A 112 -2.89 5.05 -6.75
CA PHE A 112 -2.87 3.65 -6.37
C PHE A 112 -4.16 2.92 -6.77
N VAL A 113 -5.31 3.48 -6.43
CA VAL A 113 -6.60 2.82 -6.70
C VAL A 113 -6.98 2.81 -8.18
N LEU A 114 -6.59 3.84 -8.94
CA LEU A 114 -6.72 3.86 -10.40
C LEU A 114 -5.92 2.72 -11.04
N ASN A 115 -4.66 2.52 -10.64
CA ASN A 115 -3.85 1.41 -11.14
C ASN A 115 -4.47 0.04 -10.79
N ARG A 116 -5.01 -0.11 -9.55
CA ARG A 116 -5.63 -1.37 -9.14
C ARG A 116 -6.89 -1.69 -9.93
N ASN A 117 -7.77 -0.70 -10.13
CA ASN A 117 -9.00 -0.89 -10.90
C ASN A 117 -8.70 -1.09 -12.39
N GLY A 118 -7.83 -0.27 -12.97
CA GLY A 118 -7.43 -0.39 -14.37
C GLY A 118 -6.75 -1.72 -14.68
N GLY A 119 -5.86 -2.18 -13.81
CA GLY A 119 -5.16 -3.46 -13.98
C GLY A 119 -6.05 -4.69 -13.80
N LYS A 120 -7.11 -4.61 -12.97
CA LYS A 120 -8.09 -5.69 -12.76
C LYS A 120 -9.20 -5.72 -13.82
N ALA A 121 -9.39 -4.64 -14.59
CA ALA A 121 -10.37 -4.57 -15.66
C ALA A 121 -10.04 -5.57 -16.80
N LYS A 122 -11.08 -6.07 -17.48
CA LYS A 122 -10.93 -7.00 -18.60
C LYS A 122 -11.75 -6.50 -19.80
N PRO A 123 -11.12 -5.98 -20.85
CA PRO A 123 -9.67 -5.78 -21.00
C PRO A 123 -9.11 -4.75 -20.00
N THR A 124 -7.78 -4.74 -19.81
CA THR A 124 -7.10 -3.75 -18.96
C THR A 124 -7.50 -2.32 -19.37
N ASP A 125 -7.85 -1.50 -18.38
CA ASP A 125 -8.20 -0.09 -18.61
C ASP A 125 -6.95 0.79 -18.57
N GLU A 126 -6.34 0.97 -19.73
CA GLU A 126 -5.14 1.80 -19.86
C GLU A 126 -5.43 3.29 -19.61
N VAL A 127 -6.68 3.75 -19.74
CA VAL A 127 -7.04 5.15 -19.44
C VAL A 127 -6.87 5.43 -17.95
N MET A 128 -7.39 4.54 -17.09
CA MET A 128 -7.19 4.65 -15.63
C MET A 128 -5.71 4.58 -15.24
N ILE A 129 -4.93 3.69 -15.86
CA ILE A 129 -3.50 3.54 -15.57
C ILE A 129 -2.72 4.79 -16.00
N ASN A 130 -3.05 5.37 -17.16
CA ASN A 130 -2.43 6.60 -17.62
C ASN A 130 -2.81 7.80 -16.74
N GLU A 131 -4.04 7.86 -16.24
CA GLU A 131 -4.47 8.86 -15.27
C GLU A 131 -3.67 8.74 -13.97
N ALA A 132 -3.46 7.52 -13.47
CA ALA A 132 -2.62 7.28 -12.30
C ALA A 132 -1.19 7.83 -12.50
N GLU A 133 -0.57 7.54 -13.64
CA GLU A 133 0.77 8.09 -13.97
C GLU A 133 0.76 9.63 -14.08
N ALA A 134 -0.30 10.23 -14.63
CA ALA A 134 -0.43 11.69 -14.74
C ALA A 134 -0.49 12.36 -13.35
N VAL A 135 -1.23 11.78 -12.41
CA VAL A 135 -1.30 12.26 -11.03
C VAL A 135 0.08 12.22 -10.35
N LEU A 136 0.79 11.10 -10.46
CA LEU A 136 2.13 10.97 -9.85
C LEU A 136 3.14 11.92 -10.49
N ARG A 137 3.09 12.08 -11.81
CA ARG A 137 3.92 13.05 -12.54
C ARG A 137 3.65 14.49 -12.09
N LYS A 138 2.38 14.84 -11.83
CA LYS A 138 2.01 16.16 -11.31
C LYS A 138 2.64 16.38 -9.93
N LEU A 139 2.56 15.41 -9.02
CA LEU A 139 3.20 15.49 -7.71
C LEU A 139 4.72 15.69 -7.83
N GLU A 140 5.38 14.98 -8.73
CA GLU A 140 6.82 15.14 -8.98
C GLU A 140 7.13 16.53 -9.52
N THR A 141 6.40 17.03 -10.53
CA THR A 141 6.66 18.35 -11.13
C THR A 141 6.37 19.51 -10.19
N GLU A 142 5.44 19.33 -9.25
CA GLU A 142 5.14 20.31 -8.20
C GLU A 142 6.09 20.23 -6.99
N GLY A 143 7.09 19.35 -7.02
CA GLY A 143 8.02 19.14 -5.90
C GLY A 143 7.37 18.55 -4.64
N LYS A 144 6.23 17.86 -4.80
CA LYS A 144 5.45 17.27 -3.71
C LYS A 144 5.59 15.75 -3.64
N ALA A 145 6.38 15.14 -4.52
CA ALA A 145 6.59 13.70 -4.53
C ALA A 145 7.23 13.22 -3.22
N SER A 146 6.85 12.03 -2.78
CA SER A 146 7.36 11.35 -1.61
C SER A 146 7.92 9.97 -1.99
N SER A 147 8.46 9.22 -1.04
CA SER A 147 8.81 7.81 -1.20
C SER A 147 7.63 6.98 -1.70
N GLU A 148 6.43 7.20 -1.11
CA GLU A 148 5.17 6.53 -1.52
C GLU A 148 4.80 6.87 -2.96
N THR A 149 4.94 8.15 -3.40
CA THR A 149 4.70 8.56 -4.79
C THR A 149 5.52 7.70 -5.76
N TYR A 150 6.81 7.56 -5.51
CA TYR A 150 7.70 6.77 -6.36
C TYR A 150 7.46 5.26 -6.20
N GLY A 151 7.13 4.80 -5.00
CA GLY A 151 6.75 3.42 -4.73
C GLY A 151 5.52 2.98 -5.54
N ILE A 152 4.47 3.81 -5.58
CA ILE A 152 3.27 3.58 -6.40
C ILE A 152 3.62 3.61 -7.89
N TRP A 153 4.47 4.53 -8.32
CA TRP A 153 4.89 4.62 -9.72
C TRP A 153 5.71 3.40 -10.15
N GLY A 154 6.63 2.95 -9.29
CA GLY A 154 7.35 1.69 -9.50
C GLY A 154 6.41 0.51 -9.64
N ARG A 155 5.35 0.46 -8.79
CA ARG A 155 4.32 -0.58 -8.84
C ARG A 155 3.53 -0.59 -10.16
N ILE A 156 3.18 0.57 -10.71
CA ILE A 156 2.50 0.66 -12.01
C ILE A 156 3.35 -0.04 -13.08
N TYR A 157 4.66 0.24 -13.12
CA TYR A 157 5.55 -0.39 -14.09
C TYR A 157 5.84 -1.86 -13.80
N LYS A 158 5.84 -2.28 -12.52
CA LYS A 158 5.91 -3.70 -12.16
C LYS A 158 4.66 -4.44 -12.63
N ASP A 159 3.47 -3.87 -12.49
CA ASP A 159 2.23 -4.46 -12.99
C ASP A 159 2.22 -4.54 -14.54
N LYS A 160 2.77 -3.52 -15.24
CA LYS A 160 2.97 -3.57 -16.71
C LYS A 160 3.98 -4.65 -17.10
N PHE A 161 5.08 -4.78 -16.35
CA PHE A 161 6.06 -5.86 -16.52
C PHE A 161 5.40 -7.23 -16.39
N ASP A 162 4.63 -7.46 -15.31
CA ASP A 162 3.97 -8.75 -15.07
C ASP A 162 3.03 -9.14 -16.22
N ARG A 163 2.29 -8.18 -16.78
CA ARG A 163 1.42 -8.41 -17.94
C ARG A 163 2.20 -8.78 -19.20
N ALA A 164 3.25 -8.01 -19.51
CA ALA A 164 4.10 -8.26 -20.67
C ALA A 164 4.84 -9.59 -20.55
N TYR A 165 5.35 -9.95 -19.36
CA TYR A 165 6.03 -11.22 -19.09
C TYR A 165 5.06 -12.40 -19.27
N LYS A 166 3.85 -12.34 -18.71
CA LYS A 166 2.83 -13.38 -18.86
C LYS A 166 2.34 -13.55 -20.29
N SER A 167 2.39 -12.50 -21.12
CA SER A 167 2.04 -12.58 -22.54
C SER A 167 3.20 -13.05 -23.43
N GLY A 168 4.39 -13.33 -22.86
CA GLY A 168 5.58 -13.75 -23.59
C GLY A 168 6.31 -12.60 -24.31
N ASN A 169 5.91 -11.34 -24.12
CA ASN A 169 6.57 -10.18 -24.71
C ASN A 169 7.80 -9.78 -23.90
N THR A 170 8.88 -10.53 -24.06
CA THR A 170 10.12 -10.39 -23.26
C THR A 170 10.79 -9.03 -23.43
N GLY A 171 10.73 -8.42 -24.63
CA GLY A 171 11.31 -7.12 -24.92
C GLY A 171 10.60 -6.00 -24.15
N GLU A 172 9.27 -5.99 -24.20
CA GLU A 172 8.44 -5.05 -23.44
C GLU A 172 8.59 -5.29 -21.94
N ALA A 173 8.52 -6.55 -21.47
CA ALA A 173 8.69 -6.90 -20.07
C ALA A 173 10.00 -6.33 -19.51
N LYS A 174 11.13 -6.53 -20.20
CA LYS A 174 12.42 -5.95 -19.79
C LYS A 174 12.41 -4.44 -19.76
N GLY A 175 11.73 -3.78 -20.71
CA GLY A 175 11.57 -2.33 -20.73
C GLY A 175 10.77 -1.81 -19.54
N GLN A 176 9.66 -2.46 -19.20
CA GLN A 176 8.84 -2.11 -18.05
C GLN A 176 9.55 -2.36 -16.71
N LEU A 177 10.28 -3.48 -16.60
CA LEU A 177 11.07 -3.79 -15.41
C LEU A 177 12.15 -2.74 -15.13
N LYS A 178 12.84 -2.24 -16.16
CA LYS A 178 13.81 -1.13 -16.02
C LYS A 178 13.16 0.18 -15.55
N LYS A 179 11.92 0.45 -15.99
CA LYS A 179 11.17 1.61 -15.50
C LYS A 179 10.74 1.42 -14.05
N ALA A 180 10.27 0.24 -13.67
CA ALA A 180 9.96 -0.10 -12.27
C ALA A 180 11.19 0.11 -11.38
N LEU A 181 12.35 -0.45 -11.79
CA LEU A 181 13.64 -0.26 -11.10
C LEU A 181 13.92 1.23 -10.82
N LYS A 182 13.86 2.07 -11.87
CA LYS A 182 14.14 3.51 -11.77
C LYS A 182 13.27 4.21 -10.72
N TYR A 183 11.98 3.88 -10.65
CA TYR A 183 11.08 4.55 -9.70
C TYR A 183 11.21 4.00 -8.29
N TYR A 184 11.44 2.71 -8.12
CA TYR A 184 11.74 2.15 -6.80
C TYR A 184 13.08 2.65 -6.26
N GLU A 185 14.11 2.82 -7.10
CA GLU A 185 15.37 3.49 -6.76
C GLU A 185 15.11 4.89 -6.23
N LYS A 186 14.40 5.74 -6.99
CA LYS A 186 14.03 7.10 -6.56
C LYS A 186 13.29 7.10 -5.21
N GLY A 187 12.36 6.17 -5.00
CA GLY A 187 11.59 6.07 -3.76
C GLY A 187 12.47 5.74 -2.56
N PHE A 188 13.37 4.78 -2.71
CA PHE A 188 14.30 4.41 -1.66
C PHE A 188 15.37 5.47 -1.39
N GLU A 189 15.88 6.14 -2.44
CA GLU A 189 16.81 7.27 -2.28
C GLU A 189 16.14 8.47 -1.60
N PHE A 190 14.84 8.70 -1.84
CA PHE A 190 14.07 9.77 -1.21
C PHE A 190 13.92 9.56 0.31
N ASP A 191 13.58 8.35 0.74
CA ASP A 191 13.55 7.96 2.15
C ASP A 191 14.05 6.51 2.34
N PRO A 192 15.32 6.32 2.68
CA PRO A 192 15.89 4.99 2.91
C PRO A 192 15.31 4.23 4.12
N ARG A 193 14.44 4.87 4.91
CA ARG A 193 13.70 4.20 5.99
C ARG A 193 12.44 3.48 5.50
N ASP A 194 12.00 3.80 4.28
CA ASP A 194 10.87 3.14 3.64
C ASP A 194 11.35 1.86 2.94
N ALA A 195 11.11 0.73 3.58
CA ALA A 195 11.52 -0.57 3.07
C ALA A 195 10.74 -1.01 1.82
N TYR A 196 9.53 -0.46 1.55
CA TYR A 196 8.71 -0.88 0.43
C TYR A 196 9.35 -0.60 -0.94
N PRO A 197 9.75 0.63 -1.29
CA PRO A 197 10.52 0.83 -2.52
C PRO A 197 11.88 0.12 -2.48
N GLY A 198 12.52 0.01 -1.30
CA GLY A 198 13.80 -0.64 -1.15
C GLY A 198 13.80 -2.11 -1.54
N VAL A 199 12.89 -2.93 -1.02
CA VAL A 199 12.79 -4.34 -1.36
C VAL A 199 12.47 -4.53 -2.85
N ASN A 200 11.55 -3.74 -3.40
CA ASN A 200 11.21 -3.83 -4.82
C ASN A 200 12.38 -3.39 -5.72
N TYR A 201 13.21 -2.43 -5.27
CA TYR A 201 14.45 -2.04 -5.96
C TYR A 201 15.43 -3.21 -6.00
N VAL A 202 15.71 -3.85 -4.86
CA VAL A 202 16.58 -5.06 -4.77
C VAL A 202 16.03 -6.18 -5.65
N THR A 203 14.74 -6.45 -5.60
CA THR A 203 14.09 -7.49 -6.42
C THR A 203 14.21 -7.19 -7.92
N CYS A 204 13.95 -5.95 -8.35
CA CYS A 204 14.12 -5.58 -9.75
C CYS A 204 15.57 -5.78 -10.24
N LEU A 205 16.57 -5.47 -9.39
CA LEU A 205 17.98 -5.74 -9.70
C LEU A 205 18.27 -7.23 -9.86
N GLU A 206 17.74 -8.06 -8.94
CA GLU A 206 17.86 -9.53 -9.03
C GLU A 206 17.24 -10.07 -10.32
N LEU A 207 16.01 -9.63 -10.68
CA LEU A 207 15.34 -10.05 -11.92
C LEU A 207 16.11 -9.60 -13.18
N LEU A 208 16.78 -8.45 -13.16
CA LEU A 208 17.61 -7.97 -14.26
C LEU A 208 18.99 -8.64 -14.33
N GLY A 209 19.34 -9.51 -13.38
CA GLY A 209 20.65 -10.14 -13.28
C GLY A 209 21.75 -9.24 -12.73
N GLU A 210 21.39 -8.08 -12.17
CA GLU A 210 22.31 -7.12 -11.56
C GLU A 210 22.63 -7.48 -10.10
N ARG A 211 22.87 -8.76 -9.83
CA ARG A 211 23.00 -9.34 -8.50
C ARG A 211 24.00 -8.62 -7.60
N GLN A 212 25.15 -8.20 -8.15
CA GLN A 212 26.16 -7.50 -7.35
C GLN A 212 25.66 -6.15 -6.81
N LYS A 213 24.80 -5.47 -7.57
CA LYS A 213 24.15 -4.24 -7.09
C LYS A 213 23.08 -4.54 -6.04
N ALA A 214 22.28 -5.58 -6.27
CA ALA A 214 21.28 -6.04 -5.31
C ALA A 214 21.93 -6.35 -3.95
N LEU A 215 22.99 -7.14 -3.91
CA LEU A 215 23.70 -7.52 -2.68
C LEU A 215 24.33 -6.33 -1.94
N ARG A 216 24.77 -5.28 -2.65
CA ARG A 216 25.29 -4.05 -2.00
C ARG A 216 24.20 -3.23 -1.33
N LEU A 217 22.99 -3.24 -1.88
CA LEU A 217 21.86 -2.47 -1.39
C LEU A 217 21.11 -3.18 -0.25
N LEU A 218 21.08 -4.50 -0.31
CA LEU A 218 20.30 -5.38 0.58
C LEU A 218 20.50 -5.05 2.08
N PRO A 219 21.72 -4.84 2.63
CA PRO A 219 21.89 -4.54 4.04
C PRO A 219 21.18 -3.25 4.49
N ALA A 220 21.09 -2.25 3.61
CA ALA A 220 20.39 -1.00 3.92
C ALA A 220 18.88 -1.20 4.01
N VAL A 221 18.30 -2.00 3.11
CA VAL A 221 16.87 -2.33 3.13
C VAL A 221 16.54 -3.22 4.34
N GLU A 222 17.36 -4.22 4.62
CA GLU A 222 17.21 -5.09 5.81
C GLU A 222 17.25 -4.28 7.11
N TYR A 223 18.18 -3.32 7.21
CA TYR A 223 18.24 -2.40 8.35
C TYR A 223 16.96 -1.56 8.48
N ALA A 224 16.41 -1.03 7.38
CA ALA A 224 15.18 -0.25 7.40
C ALA A 224 13.99 -1.05 7.95
N VAL A 225 13.84 -2.31 7.53
CA VAL A 225 12.82 -3.23 8.05
C VAL A 225 13.02 -3.49 9.54
N LYS A 226 14.22 -3.92 9.95
CA LYS A 226 14.53 -4.21 11.37
C LYS A 226 14.37 -2.99 12.27
N ALA A 227 14.74 -1.80 11.78
CA ALA A 227 14.54 -0.54 12.51
C ALA A 227 13.04 -0.17 12.67
N LYS A 228 12.18 -0.53 11.70
CA LYS A 228 10.72 -0.40 11.81
C LYS A 228 10.18 -1.38 12.87
N MET A 229 10.58 -2.65 12.82
CA MET A 229 10.17 -3.70 13.76
C MET A 229 10.55 -3.37 15.22
N ASN A 230 11.68 -2.69 15.45
CA ASN A 230 12.09 -2.26 16.78
C ASN A 230 11.21 -1.13 17.37
N ARG A 231 10.44 -0.44 16.53
CA ARG A 231 9.61 0.71 16.96
C ARG A 231 8.13 0.37 17.12
N LYS A 232 7.67 -0.67 16.45
CA LYS A 232 6.29 -1.17 16.54
C LYS A 232 6.28 -2.68 16.34
N ALA A 233 5.21 -3.34 16.81
CA ALA A 233 5.03 -4.77 16.59
C ALA A 233 5.15 -5.09 15.09
N PRO A 234 5.91 -6.16 14.73
CA PRO A 234 6.06 -6.61 13.35
C PRO A 234 4.71 -6.99 12.74
N ASP A 235 4.58 -6.74 11.46
CA ASP A 235 3.47 -7.22 10.66
C ASP A 235 3.93 -8.29 9.64
N TYR A 236 2.97 -8.90 8.93
CA TYR A 236 3.27 -9.90 7.89
C TYR A 236 4.29 -9.40 6.87
N TRP A 237 4.17 -8.15 6.43
CA TRP A 237 5.00 -7.60 5.37
C TRP A 237 6.45 -7.35 5.79
N ASP A 238 6.68 -7.13 7.07
CA ASP A 238 8.03 -7.01 7.60
C ASP A 238 8.81 -8.31 7.43
N TYR A 239 8.21 -9.44 7.85
CA TYR A 239 8.82 -10.75 7.68
C TYR A 239 8.84 -11.23 6.22
N ALA A 240 7.79 -10.94 5.43
CA ALA A 240 7.78 -11.25 4.00
C ALA A 240 8.90 -10.51 3.24
N THR A 241 9.20 -9.28 3.65
CA THR A 241 10.34 -8.52 3.10
C THR A 241 11.67 -9.17 3.47
N LEU A 242 11.87 -9.52 4.75
CA LEU A 242 13.09 -10.19 5.20
C LEU A 242 13.28 -11.56 4.52
N LEU A 243 12.20 -12.33 4.34
CA LEU A 243 12.19 -13.57 3.58
C LEU A 243 12.69 -13.34 2.14
N GLU A 244 12.14 -12.37 1.43
CA GLU A 244 12.52 -12.07 0.04
C GLU A 244 14.00 -11.64 -0.06
N LEU A 245 14.49 -10.80 0.85
CA LEU A 245 15.88 -10.39 0.92
C LEU A 245 16.81 -11.58 1.22
N ALA A 246 16.45 -12.47 2.15
CA ALA A 246 17.21 -13.66 2.49
C ALA A 246 17.30 -14.63 1.31
N VAL A 247 16.21 -14.81 0.54
CA VAL A 247 16.20 -15.60 -0.70
C VAL A 247 17.15 -15.01 -1.73
N ILE A 248 17.14 -13.68 -1.93
CA ILE A 248 18.05 -13.02 -2.89
C ILE A 248 19.52 -13.23 -2.48
N GLU A 249 19.82 -13.24 -1.21
CA GLU A 249 21.19 -13.46 -0.70
C GLU A 249 21.58 -14.96 -0.56
N ASN A 250 20.64 -15.89 -0.81
CA ASN A 250 20.79 -17.35 -0.60
C ASN A 250 20.94 -17.75 0.87
N ARG A 251 20.40 -16.97 1.80
CA ARG A 251 20.29 -17.31 3.23
C ARG A 251 19.03 -18.13 3.48
N PHE A 252 18.91 -19.32 2.90
CA PHE A 252 17.67 -20.08 2.88
C PHE A 252 17.20 -20.55 4.27
N ALA A 253 18.10 -20.84 5.20
CA ALA A 253 17.74 -21.18 6.57
C ALA A 253 17.03 -19.99 7.27
N GLU A 254 17.59 -18.77 7.14
CA GLU A 254 16.93 -17.57 7.67
C GLU A 254 15.63 -17.26 6.91
N ALA A 255 15.57 -17.52 5.61
CA ALA A 255 14.35 -17.36 4.83
C ALA A 255 13.22 -18.23 5.37
N GLU A 256 13.51 -19.48 5.76
CA GLU A 256 12.54 -20.38 6.40
C GLU A 256 12.10 -19.88 7.78
N GLU A 257 13.02 -19.35 8.58
CA GLU A 257 12.69 -18.73 9.87
C GLU A 257 11.73 -17.54 9.67
N PHE A 258 12.05 -16.61 8.75
CA PHE A 258 11.17 -15.47 8.45
C PHE A 258 9.81 -15.89 7.90
N LEU A 259 9.75 -16.96 7.11
CA LEU A 259 8.50 -17.52 6.63
C LEU A 259 7.62 -18.03 7.79
N ASN A 260 8.23 -18.73 8.75
CA ASN A 260 7.53 -19.27 9.91
C ASN A 260 7.01 -18.15 10.83
N GLU A 261 7.75 -17.04 10.96
CA GLU A 261 7.31 -15.85 11.69
C GLU A 261 6.20 -15.09 10.94
N ALA A 262 6.23 -15.06 9.60
CA ALA A 262 5.21 -14.38 8.78
C ALA A 262 3.84 -15.09 8.85
N LYS A 263 3.81 -16.43 8.78
CA LYS A 263 2.57 -17.23 8.67
C LYS A 263 1.50 -16.87 9.69
N PRO A 264 1.76 -16.78 11.00
CA PRO A 264 0.74 -16.48 11.99
C PRO A 264 0.23 -15.04 11.94
N LEU A 265 0.93 -14.15 11.23
CA LEU A 265 0.58 -12.74 11.08
C LEU A 265 -0.26 -12.46 9.82
N ALA A 266 -0.44 -13.44 8.94
CA ALA A 266 -1.28 -13.29 7.76
C ALA A 266 -2.76 -13.26 8.15
N ILE A 267 -3.43 -12.16 7.80
CA ILE A 267 -4.86 -11.94 8.08
C ILE A 267 -5.72 -12.46 6.91
N GLU A 268 -5.20 -12.40 5.70
CA GLU A 268 -5.92 -12.72 4.46
C GLU A 268 -5.04 -13.58 3.54
N SER A 269 -5.64 -14.55 2.85
CA SER A 269 -4.92 -15.51 1.97
C SER A 269 -4.14 -14.83 0.83
N TRP A 270 -4.64 -13.71 0.30
CA TRP A 270 -3.97 -12.98 -0.77
C TRP A 270 -2.57 -12.47 -0.39
N MET A 271 -2.26 -12.36 0.92
CA MET A 271 -0.93 -11.98 1.41
C MET A 271 0.08 -13.06 1.03
N PHE A 272 -0.26 -14.34 1.22
CA PHE A 272 0.56 -15.47 0.77
C PHE A 272 0.70 -15.49 -0.75
N ASP A 273 -0.39 -15.24 -1.49
CA ASP A 273 -0.35 -15.22 -2.96
C ASP A 273 0.61 -14.14 -3.49
N THR A 274 0.68 -12.99 -2.81
CA THR A 274 1.62 -11.92 -3.16
C THR A 274 3.06 -12.35 -2.94
N THR A 275 3.37 -12.95 -1.78
CA THR A 275 4.72 -13.45 -1.46
C THR A 275 5.13 -14.57 -2.41
N LYS A 276 4.24 -15.55 -2.65
CA LYS A 276 4.46 -16.60 -3.66
C LYS A 276 4.73 -16.01 -5.04
N GLY A 277 3.98 -14.98 -5.44
CA GLY A 277 4.17 -14.31 -6.71
C GLY A 277 5.58 -13.73 -6.87
N ASN A 278 6.11 -13.07 -5.84
CA ASN A 278 7.47 -12.54 -5.86
C ASN A 278 8.52 -13.64 -5.89
N LEU A 279 8.38 -14.68 -5.04
CA LEU A 279 9.31 -15.81 -5.02
C LEU A 279 9.31 -16.58 -6.34
N ASN A 280 8.14 -16.78 -6.95
CA ASN A 280 8.03 -17.41 -8.28
C ASN A 280 8.74 -16.60 -9.37
N LEU A 281 8.66 -15.27 -9.34
CA LEU A 281 9.39 -14.42 -10.27
C LEU A 281 10.90 -14.60 -10.09
N ILE A 282 11.41 -14.52 -8.87
CA ILE A 282 12.84 -14.75 -8.57
C ILE A 282 13.26 -16.14 -9.05
N MET A 283 12.49 -17.17 -8.72
CA MET A 283 12.75 -18.56 -9.12
C MET A 283 12.82 -18.70 -10.64
N ASN A 284 11.85 -18.16 -11.39
CA ASN A 284 11.79 -18.27 -12.84
C ASN A 284 13.00 -17.60 -13.50
N PHE A 285 13.37 -16.39 -13.09
CA PHE A 285 14.52 -15.68 -13.63
C PHE A 285 15.85 -16.35 -13.27
N ARG A 286 15.96 -16.97 -12.09
CA ARG A 286 17.12 -17.79 -11.72
C ARG A 286 17.20 -19.07 -12.55
N ASN A 287 16.06 -19.72 -12.78
CA ASN A 287 15.99 -20.90 -13.64
C ASN A 287 16.44 -20.58 -15.09
N GLU A 288 16.04 -19.43 -15.64
CA GLU A 288 16.50 -18.96 -16.95
C GLU A 288 18.04 -18.75 -17.00
N ARG A 289 18.66 -18.46 -15.85
CA ARG A 289 20.11 -18.31 -15.68
C ARG A 289 20.83 -19.62 -15.29
N ASN A 290 20.10 -20.77 -15.23
CA ASN A 290 20.59 -22.07 -14.77
C ASN A 290 21.16 -22.06 -13.33
N GLU A 291 20.57 -21.23 -12.44
CA GLU A 291 20.88 -21.22 -11.01
C GLU A 291 20.06 -22.30 -10.27
N ASP A 292 20.54 -22.73 -9.09
CA ASP A 292 19.78 -23.64 -8.23
C ASP A 292 18.51 -22.96 -7.71
N ILE A 293 17.36 -23.59 -7.95
CA ILE A 293 16.03 -23.07 -7.57
C ILE A 293 15.30 -23.97 -6.58
N ASP A 294 15.85 -25.13 -6.22
CA ASP A 294 15.16 -26.09 -5.37
C ASP A 294 14.86 -25.53 -3.96
N PRO A 295 15.76 -24.77 -3.29
CA PRO A 295 15.42 -24.16 -2.02
C PRO A 295 14.26 -23.16 -2.11
N ILE A 296 14.12 -22.44 -3.24
CA ILE A 296 13.01 -21.50 -3.43
C ILE A 296 11.68 -22.24 -3.63
N LYS A 297 11.71 -23.38 -4.37
CA LYS A 297 10.53 -24.25 -4.53
C LYS A 297 10.01 -24.75 -3.18
N GLU A 298 10.91 -25.19 -2.29
CA GLU A 298 10.56 -25.67 -0.96
C GLU A 298 9.87 -24.56 -0.13
N LEU A 299 10.39 -23.34 -0.16
CA LEU A 299 9.77 -22.19 0.50
C LEU A 299 8.38 -21.87 -0.07
N ILE A 300 8.22 -21.92 -1.40
CA ILE A 300 6.92 -21.67 -2.05
C ILE A 300 5.90 -22.75 -1.65
N LEU A 301 6.31 -24.03 -1.64
CA LEU A 301 5.44 -25.14 -1.19
C LEU A 301 5.02 -24.97 0.27
N SER A 302 5.93 -24.49 1.11
CA SER A 302 5.66 -24.25 2.53
C SER A 302 4.67 -23.08 2.80
N LEU A 303 4.42 -22.22 1.81
CA LEU A 303 3.39 -21.17 1.91
C LEU A 303 1.95 -21.70 1.73
N GLY A 304 1.76 -22.97 1.39
CA GLY A 304 0.45 -23.62 1.28
C GLY A 304 -0.18 -23.48 -0.09
#